data_ab5a763a6d84bc3bbb56c4102e31df06
#
_entry.id   ab5a763a6d84bc3bbb56c4102e31df06
#
_cell.length_a   1.000
_cell.length_b   1.000
_cell.length_c   1.000
_cell.angle_alpha   90.00
_cell.angle_beta   90.00
_cell.angle_gamma   90.00
#
_symmetry.space_group_name_H-M   'P 1'
#
loop_
_entity.id
_entity.type
_entity.pdbx_description
1 polymer ?
#
loop_
_entity_poly.entity_id
_entity_poly.type
_entity_poly.pdbx_seq_one_letter_code
_entity_poly.pdbx_strand_id
1 'polypeptide(L)'
;MQIQIHTKEESISPSKNKRGVALLVVLGFVIVLSVLAAAVTTNMQVEAILARNSDAESDVDWLCRSGVEYAKYVLSQQMADTETPYDSLNQKWAGGPGVTNGLNLFHDTLNMTNSGWAPGTVIGLLYPDPTPDEEREIQSWRCSVEIVDLERKFNINRAAGRSMGRYPFEQAFGMMGVDVSLIPYLTDAIIDWCDQDDNVSVNGAESEYYEPLGYVAKNALIDDLRELLLIKDITPEMYWGTAENSLAAGTEPSAVDEGEESLNYAYALVDLFTPLSLGYVNINTASADVLQLIPLPGDPAVTASAIVDMRVGLDGLEGTEDDEPFENVQQLQQVPGFTREAAANAARFMSVRSSTFEVRVTAEVRKQQRTLVAVLQRKDPKDIKILYTYWE
;
A
#
# COMPACT_ATOMS: atom_id res chain seq x y z
N MET A 1 126.66 2.32 0.83
CA MET A 1 125.66 3.34 1.02
C MET A 1 124.39 2.85 0.31
N GLN A 2 123.50 2.12 1.08
CA GLN A 2 122.26 1.53 0.54
C GLN A 2 121.11 2.45 0.92
N ILE A 3 120.40 2.87 -0.07
CA ILE A 3 119.14 3.64 0.13
C ILE A 3 118.01 2.65 0.06
N GLN A 4 117.26 2.46 1.19
CA GLN A 4 116.01 1.72 1.22
C GLN A 4 114.90 2.69 0.85
N ILE A 5 114.19 2.32 -0.20
CA ILE A 5 112.95 3.05 -0.62
C ILE A 5 111.77 2.28 0.07
N HIS A 6 111.10 2.98 0.99
CA HIS A 6 109.85 2.48 1.62
C HIS A 6 108.66 2.90 0.73
N THR A 7 108.10 1.96 0.03
CA THR A 7 106.81 2.17 -0.64
C THR A 7 105.66 1.92 0.39
N LYS A 8 104.91 3.00 0.60
CA LYS A 8 103.74 2.97 1.45
C LYS A 8 102.54 2.60 0.58
N GLU A 9 102.02 1.37 0.74
CA GLU A 9 100.74 0.99 0.12
C GLU A 9 99.56 1.63 0.90
N GLU A 10 98.89 2.59 0.27
CA GLU A 10 97.61 3.14 0.71
C GLU A 10 96.53 2.14 0.33
N SER A 11 95.96 1.47 1.32
CA SER A 11 94.73 0.65 1.18
C SER A 11 93.48 1.60 0.99
N ILE A 12 93.03 1.68 -0.28
CA ILE A 12 91.74 2.32 -0.58
C ILE A 12 90.60 1.42 -0.03
N SER A 13 90.01 1.77 1.11
CA SER A 13 88.79 1.13 1.60
C SER A 13 87.64 1.58 0.70
N PRO A 14 86.77 0.66 0.22
CA PRO A 14 85.61 1.05 -0.56
C PRO A 14 84.60 1.82 0.34
N SER A 15 84.41 3.10 0.06
CA SER A 15 83.40 3.90 0.68
C SER A 15 82.01 3.32 0.38
N LYS A 16 81.47 2.59 1.35
CA LYS A 16 80.10 2.07 1.27
C LYS A 16 79.13 3.22 0.98
N ASN A 17 78.46 3.13 -0.13
CA ASN A 17 77.51 4.11 -0.68
C ASN A 17 76.27 4.23 0.23
N LYS A 18 76.42 4.85 1.40
CA LYS A 18 75.34 5.07 2.39
C LYS A 18 74.21 5.93 1.88
N ARG A 19 74.41 6.70 0.82
CA ARG A 19 73.41 7.58 0.20
C ARG A 19 72.33 6.84 -0.57
N GLY A 20 72.64 5.68 -1.21
CA GLY A 20 71.64 4.85 -1.91
C GLY A 20 70.67 4.15 -0.99
N VAL A 21 71.14 3.68 0.19
CA VAL A 21 70.26 2.99 1.19
C VAL A 21 69.31 3.97 1.81
N ALA A 22 69.68 5.21 2.11
CA ALA A 22 68.77 6.22 2.66
C ALA A 22 67.65 6.55 1.68
N LEU A 23 67.93 6.62 0.37
CA LEU A 23 66.90 6.86 -0.67
C LEU A 23 65.89 5.72 -0.73
N LEU A 24 66.33 4.46 -0.65
CA LEU A 24 65.44 3.29 -0.64
C LEU A 24 64.52 3.27 0.60
N VAL A 25 65.04 3.62 1.77
CA VAL A 25 64.25 3.71 3.01
C VAL A 25 63.23 4.81 2.90
N VAL A 26 63.58 5.99 2.42
CA VAL A 26 62.60 7.11 2.20
C VAL A 26 61.56 6.73 1.17
N LEU A 27 61.93 6.05 0.07
CA LEU A 27 60.98 5.59 -0.92
C LEU A 27 59.99 4.55 -0.30
N GLY A 28 60.53 3.63 0.51
CA GLY A 28 59.68 2.66 1.26
C GLY A 28 58.69 3.36 2.17
N PHE A 29 59.09 4.38 2.94
CA PHE A 29 58.21 5.17 3.79
C PHE A 29 57.15 5.91 2.97
N VAL A 30 57.50 6.50 1.84
CA VAL A 30 56.55 7.21 0.96
C VAL A 30 55.51 6.25 0.41
N ILE A 31 55.91 5.05 -0.02
CA ILE A 31 54.96 4.02 -0.49
C ILE A 31 53.99 3.61 0.65
N VAL A 32 54.51 3.32 1.83
CA VAL A 32 53.67 2.93 3.00
C VAL A 32 52.71 4.05 3.35
N LEU A 33 53.16 5.32 3.41
CA LEU A 33 52.33 6.46 3.70
C LEU A 33 51.24 6.67 2.62
N SER A 34 51.63 6.45 1.32
CA SER A 34 50.66 6.57 0.22
C SER A 34 49.55 5.50 0.30
N VAL A 35 49.93 4.24 0.66
CA VAL A 35 48.96 3.16 0.85
C VAL A 35 48.03 3.47 2.05
N LEU A 36 48.60 3.95 3.17
CA LEU A 36 47.79 4.36 4.32
C LEU A 36 46.84 5.52 4.00
N ALA A 37 47.33 6.53 3.30
CA ALA A 37 46.50 7.66 2.88
C ALA A 37 45.37 7.21 1.96
N ALA A 38 45.64 6.32 0.99
CA ALA A 38 44.64 5.74 0.12
C ALA A 38 43.59 4.96 0.91
N ALA A 39 44.02 4.12 1.89
CA ALA A 39 43.11 3.36 2.74
C ALA A 39 42.20 4.28 3.59
N VAL A 40 42.76 5.32 4.19
CA VAL A 40 41.97 6.33 4.94
C VAL A 40 40.97 7.04 4.02
N THR A 41 41.41 7.43 2.82
CA THR A 41 40.53 8.13 1.88
C THR A 41 39.36 7.24 1.43
N THR A 42 39.60 5.94 1.15
CA THR A 42 38.54 5.00 0.80
C THR A 42 37.57 4.79 1.95
N ASN A 43 38.05 4.64 3.19
CA ASN A 43 37.19 4.53 4.36
C ASN A 43 36.31 5.77 4.55
N MET A 44 36.89 6.98 4.45
CA MET A 44 36.14 8.23 4.55
C MET A 44 35.08 8.35 3.44
N GLN A 45 35.34 7.90 2.24
CA GLN A 45 34.38 7.88 1.14
C GLN A 45 33.20 6.93 1.46
N VAL A 46 33.49 5.74 1.97
CA VAL A 46 32.45 4.77 2.38
C VAL A 46 31.60 5.34 3.51
N GLU A 47 32.23 5.92 4.55
CA GLU A 47 31.52 6.56 5.66
C GLU A 47 30.63 7.73 5.18
N ALA A 48 31.14 8.55 4.26
CA ALA A 48 30.37 9.66 3.69
C ALA A 48 29.14 9.16 2.88
N ILE A 49 29.31 8.06 2.13
CA ILE A 49 28.17 7.44 1.40
C ILE A 49 27.16 6.87 2.40
N LEU A 50 27.61 6.16 3.43
CA LEU A 50 26.74 5.60 4.47
C LEU A 50 25.97 6.70 5.21
N ALA A 51 26.64 7.79 5.59
CA ALA A 51 26.00 8.94 6.23
C ALA A 51 24.92 9.56 5.33
N ARG A 52 25.24 9.80 4.05
CA ARG A 52 24.25 10.33 3.08
C ARG A 52 23.05 9.40 2.88
N ASN A 53 23.28 8.08 2.86
CA ASN A 53 22.20 7.11 2.74
C ASN A 53 21.33 7.09 4.00
N SER A 54 21.92 7.19 5.18
CA SER A 54 21.19 7.27 6.45
C SER A 54 20.37 8.55 6.57
N ASP A 55 20.92 9.69 6.11
CA ASP A 55 20.19 10.96 6.04
C ASP A 55 18.99 10.83 5.09
N ALA A 56 19.21 10.28 3.87
CA ALA A 56 18.12 10.08 2.91
C ALA A 56 17.03 9.12 3.44
N GLU A 57 17.40 8.09 4.18
CA GLU A 57 16.42 7.18 4.82
C GLU A 57 15.57 7.92 5.86
N SER A 58 16.20 8.77 6.66
CA SER A 58 15.49 9.61 7.64
C SER A 58 14.54 10.60 6.96
N ASP A 59 14.98 11.23 5.88
CA ASP A 59 14.18 12.17 5.11
C ASP A 59 12.96 11.48 4.47
N VAL A 60 13.14 10.27 3.93
CA VAL A 60 12.03 9.44 3.39
C VAL A 60 11.03 9.10 4.50
N ASP A 61 11.48 8.69 5.69
CA ASP A 61 10.59 8.37 6.82
C ASP A 61 9.77 9.61 7.23
N TRP A 62 10.39 10.77 7.32
CA TRP A 62 9.69 12.02 7.63
C TRP A 62 8.69 12.43 6.55
N LEU A 63 9.04 12.28 5.27
CA LEU A 63 8.12 12.55 4.16
C LEU A 63 6.91 11.63 4.19
N CYS A 64 7.13 10.34 4.39
CA CYS A 64 6.05 9.37 4.48
C CYS A 64 5.09 9.70 5.64
N ARG A 65 5.62 10.00 6.83
CA ARG A 65 4.80 10.40 7.99
C ARG A 65 4.05 11.71 7.73
N SER A 66 4.70 12.67 7.10
CA SER A 66 4.05 13.94 6.72
C SER A 66 2.93 13.72 5.73
N GLY A 67 3.08 12.77 4.78
CA GLY A 67 2.03 12.38 3.85
C GLY A 67 0.81 11.79 4.55
N VAL A 68 1.02 10.95 5.57
CA VAL A 68 -0.09 10.39 6.37
C VAL A 68 -0.83 11.51 7.14
N GLU A 69 -0.11 12.45 7.77
CA GLU A 69 -0.74 13.58 8.47
C GLU A 69 -1.49 14.49 7.48
N TYR A 70 -0.96 14.67 6.28
CA TYR A 70 -1.67 15.38 5.23
C TYR A 70 -2.95 14.65 4.80
N ALA A 71 -2.92 13.34 4.60
CA ALA A 71 -4.12 12.56 4.30
C ALA A 71 -5.20 12.72 5.39
N LYS A 72 -4.79 12.69 6.67
CA LYS A 72 -5.70 12.98 7.80
C LYS A 72 -6.32 14.38 7.70
N TYR A 73 -5.52 15.37 7.33
CA TYR A 73 -6.04 16.74 7.14
C TYR A 73 -7.09 16.79 6.02
N VAL A 74 -6.81 16.20 4.86
CA VAL A 74 -7.75 16.17 3.73
C VAL A 74 -9.05 15.47 4.10
N LEU A 75 -8.97 14.29 4.72
CA LEU A 75 -10.14 13.54 5.20
C LEU A 75 -10.94 14.29 6.27
N SER A 76 -10.24 15.08 7.12
CA SER A 76 -10.87 15.96 8.11
C SER A 76 -11.67 17.08 7.44
N GLN A 77 -11.09 17.75 6.44
CA GLN A 77 -11.75 18.82 5.71
C GLN A 77 -12.98 18.30 4.95
N GLN A 78 -12.83 17.15 4.27
CA GLN A 78 -13.94 16.53 3.56
C GLN A 78 -15.12 16.21 4.49
N MET A 79 -14.83 15.67 5.67
CA MET A 79 -15.91 15.36 6.63
C MET A 79 -16.55 16.60 7.25
N ALA A 80 -15.81 17.70 7.35
CA ALA A 80 -16.31 18.98 7.87
C ALA A 80 -17.18 19.73 6.86
N ASP A 81 -17.12 19.38 5.58
CA ASP A 81 -17.96 19.97 4.55
C ASP A 81 -19.42 19.52 4.71
N THR A 82 -20.30 20.47 4.87
CA THR A 82 -21.75 20.25 5.03
C THR A 82 -22.50 20.24 3.71
N GLU A 83 -21.88 20.73 2.63
CA GLU A 83 -22.49 20.77 1.30
C GLU A 83 -22.38 19.40 0.62
N THR A 84 -21.33 18.63 0.94
CA THR A 84 -21.10 17.27 0.42
C THR A 84 -21.11 16.24 1.56
N PRO A 85 -22.29 15.86 2.08
CA PRO A 85 -22.42 14.96 3.24
C PRO A 85 -22.13 13.48 2.92
N TYR A 86 -21.32 13.20 1.91
CA TYR A 86 -20.99 11.89 1.41
C TYR A 86 -19.49 11.79 1.08
N ASP A 87 -19.00 10.58 0.83
CA ASP A 87 -17.67 10.32 0.29
C ASP A 87 -17.81 9.64 -1.09
N SER A 88 -17.15 10.19 -2.11
CA SER A 88 -17.23 9.74 -3.51
C SER A 88 -15.88 9.88 -4.23
N LEU A 89 -15.74 9.21 -5.37
CA LEU A 89 -14.49 9.16 -6.13
C LEU A 89 -14.17 10.47 -6.84
N ASN A 90 -15.16 11.33 -7.11
CA ASN A 90 -14.93 12.64 -7.71
C ASN A 90 -14.43 13.70 -6.71
N GLN A 91 -14.30 13.36 -5.44
CA GLN A 91 -13.77 14.26 -4.41
C GLN A 91 -12.24 14.25 -4.38
N LYS A 92 -11.67 15.32 -3.82
CA LYS A 92 -10.21 15.54 -3.80
C LYS A 92 -9.42 14.48 -3.06
N TRP A 93 -9.96 13.90 -2.01
CA TRP A 93 -9.28 12.83 -1.27
C TRP A 93 -9.06 11.58 -2.14
N ALA A 94 -9.95 11.32 -3.10
CA ALA A 94 -9.85 10.22 -4.05
C ALA A 94 -9.13 10.60 -5.35
N GLY A 95 -8.66 11.85 -5.46
CA GLY A 95 -7.98 12.36 -6.66
C GLY A 95 -8.92 12.93 -7.72
N GLY A 96 -10.20 13.05 -7.42
CA GLY A 96 -11.18 13.64 -8.31
C GLY A 96 -11.05 15.16 -8.44
N PRO A 97 -11.69 15.76 -9.46
CA PRO A 97 -11.68 17.20 -9.72
C PRO A 97 -12.53 18.01 -8.72
N GLY A 98 -13.36 17.34 -7.92
CA GLY A 98 -14.38 17.93 -7.07
C GLY A 98 -13.92 19.13 -6.25
N VAL A 99 -14.74 20.17 -6.23
CA VAL A 99 -14.48 21.41 -5.48
C VAL A 99 -14.87 21.17 -4.02
N THR A 100 -13.89 21.15 -3.14
CA THR A 100 -14.15 21.33 -1.71
C THR A 100 -14.00 22.82 -1.40
N ASN A 101 -15.08 23.46 -0.99
CA ASN A 101 -15.04 24.86 -0.58
C ASN A 101 -14.00 25.04 0.53
N GLY A 102 -12.93 25.80 0.25
CA GLY A 102 -11.83 26.06 1.19
C GLY A 102 -10.52 25.28 0.95
N LEU A 103 -10.50 24.25 0.11
CA LEU A 103 -9.25 23.54 -0.28
C LEU A 103 -8.53 24.16 -1.48
N ASN A 104 -8.99 25.31 -1.98
CA ASN A 104 -8.35 26.02 -3.10
C ASN A 104 -6.88 26.42 -2.85
N LEU A 105 -6.43 26.40 -1.58
CA LEU A 105 -5.02 26.62 -1.23
C LEU A 105 -4.11 25.48 -1.68
N PHE A 106 -4.64 24.29 -1.97
CA PHE A 106 -3.87 23.10 -2.30
C PHE A 106 -4.08 22.58 -3.71
N HIS A 107 -4.99 23.22 -4.47
CA HIS A 107 -5.30 22.79 -5.84
C HIS A 107 -4.09 22.79 -6.77
N ASP A 108 -3.16 23.72 -6.58
CA ASP A 108 -1.97 23.86 -7.43
C ASP A 108 -0.75 23.08 -6.90
N THR A 109 -0.82 22.55 -5.67
CA THR A 109 0.32 21.96 -5.00
C THR A 109 0.22 20.46 -4.77
N LEU A 110 -0.98 19.86 -4.88
CA LEU A 110 -1.20 18.45 -4.57
C LEU A 110 -2.06 17.80 -5.63
N ASN A 111 -1.41 17.22 -6.60
CA ASN A 111 -2.04 16.28 -7.50
C ASN A 111 -1.98 14.91 -6.84
N MET A 112 -3.10 14.46 -6.26
CA MET A 112 -3.15 13.24 -5.45
C MET A 112 -3.17 11.95 -6.26
N THR A 113 -3.31 12.04 -7.58
CA THR A 113 -3.54 10.85 -8.41
C THR A 113 -2.32 10.28 -9.12
N ASN A 114 -1.16 10.93 -9.16
CA ASN A 114 0.08 10.36 -9.74
C ASN A 114 1.25 11.36 -9.80
N SER A 115 1.04 12.57 -9.44
CA SER A 115 2.10 13.55 -9.36
C SER A 115 2.39 13.80 -7.89
N GLY A 116 3.59 13.56 -7.50
CA GLY A 116 4.04 13.86 -6.15
C GLY A 116 3.74 15.30 -5.75
N TRP A 117 3.89 15.60 -4.50
CA TRP A 117 3.78 16.94 -3.97
C TRP A 117 4.61 17.91 -4.81
N ALA A 118 4.04 19.08 -5.12
CA ALA A 118 4.84 20.12 -5.74
C ALA A 118 6.02 20.46 -4.82
N PRO A 119 7.23 20.65 -5.36
CA PRO A 119 8.43 20.90 -4.55
C PRO A 119 8.25 22.00 -3.51
N GLY A 120 7.52 23.07 -3.84
CA GLY A 120 7.21 24.16 -2.93
C GLY A 120 6.37 23.76 -1.70
N THR A 121 5.51 22.75 -1.80
CA THR A 121 4.72 22.28 -0.66
C THR A 121 5.59 21.51 0.34
N VAL A 122 6.48 20.67 -0.15
CA VAL A 122 7.44 19.94 0.68
C VAL A 122 8.38 20.93 1.39
N ILE A 123 8.89 21.91 0.67
CA ILE A 123 9.74 22.99 1.21
C ILE A 123 9.00 23.72 2.34
N GLY A 124 7.77 24.15 2.09
CA GLY A 124 6.96 24.87 3.09
C GLY A 124 6.62 24.08 4.34
N LEU A 125 6.57 22.74 4.24
CA LEU A 125 6.30 21.86 5.40
C LEU A 125 7.55 21.60 6.24
N LEU A 126 8.70 21.41 5.61
CA LEU A 126 9.94 20.99 6.27
C LEU A 126 10.86 22.17 6.59
N TYR A 127 10.86 23.19 5.74
CA TYR A 127 11.74 24.35 5.82
C TYR A 127 10.93 25.60 5.51
N PRO A 128 10.42 26.33 6.50
CA PRO A 128 9.64 27.55 6.28
C PRO A 128 10.40 28.62 5.50
N ASP A 129 11.73 28.70 5.66
CA ASP A 129 12.63 29.64 5.00
C ASP A 129 13.90 28.89 4.52
N PRO A 130 13.80 27.98 3.52
CA PRO A 130 14.96 27.19 3.09
C PRO A 130 16.04 28.07 2.43
N THR A 131 17.28 27.66 2.60
CA THR A 131 18.39 28.26 1.85
C THR A 131 18.37 27.81 0.38
N PRO A 132 18.98 28.57 -0.58
CA PRO A 132 19.01 28.18 -1.99
C PRO A 132 19.63 26.80 -2.27
N ASP A 133 20.53 26.33 -1.43
CA ASP A 133 21.16 25.01 -1.57
C ASP A 133 20.21 23.91 -1.06
N GLU A 134 19.49 24.14 0.04
CA GLU A 134 18.42 23.26 0.53
C GLU A 134 17.26 23.17 -0.48
N GLU A 135 16.87 24.28 -1.12
CA GLU A 135 15.86 24.27 -2.19
C GLU A 135 16.24 23.34 -3.34
N ARG A 136 17.51 23.39 -3.80
CA ARG A 136 17.98 22.51 -4.89
C ARG A 136 17.98 21.04 -4.48
N GLU A 137 18.33 20.74 -3.25
CA GLU A 137 18.34 19.38 -2.72
C GLU A 137 16.92 18.85 -2.60
N ILE A 138 15.99 19.63 -2.02
CA ILE A 138 14.60 19.28 -1.83
C ILE A 138 13.85 19.15 -3.15
N GLN A 139 14.22 19.90 -4.20
CA GLN A 139 13.64 19.75 -5.54
C GLN A 139 13.83 18.35 -6.14
N SER A 140 14.75 17.53 -5.62
CA SER A 140 14.93 16.14 -6.01
C SER A 140 14.01 15.17 -5.26
N TRP A 141 13.29 15.63 -4.23
CA TRP A 141 12.39 14.84 -3.42
C TRP A 141 11.05 14.67 -4.12
N ARG A 142 10.50 13.49 -4.04
CA ARG A 142 9.15 13.15 -4.55
C ARG A 142 8.37 12.48 -3.45
N CYS A 143 7.10 12.83 -3.35
CA CYS A 143 6.17 12.18 -2.44
C CYS A 143 4.81 12.09 -3.11
N SER A 144 4.24 10.89 -3.19
CA SER A 144 2.87 10.65 -3.63
C SER A 144 2.04 10.14 -2.48
N VAL A 145 0.81 10.61 -2.40
CA VAL A 145 -0.16 10.18 -1.39
C VAL A 145 -1.39 9.66 -2.13
N GLU A 146 -1.71 8.41 -1.90
CA GLU A 146 -2.91 7.75 -2.38
C GLU A 146 -3.81 7.43 -1.19
N ILE A 147 -5.10 7.74 -1.30
CA ILE A 147 -6.09 7.43 -0.26
C ILE A 147 -7.13 6.53 -0.89
N VAL A 148 -7.32 5.37 -0.31
CA VAL A 148 -8.29 4.35 -0.76
C VAL A 148 -9.34 4.15 0.33
N ASP A 149 -10.59 4.25 -0.06
CA ASP A 149 -11.72 3.93 0.81
C ASP A 149 -11.81 2.41 1.02
N LEU A 150 -11.75 1.93 2.25
CA LEU A 150 -11.90 0.50 2.56
C LEU A 150 -13.37 0.05 2.64
N GLU A 151 -14.31 0.96 2.80
CA GLU A 151 -15.74 0.68 2.65
C GLU A 151 -16.19 0.49 1.19
N ARG A 152 -15.28 0.68 0.21
CA ARG A 152 -15.52 0.26 -1.17
C ARG A 152 -15.49 -1.25 -1.36
N LYS A 153 -14.95 -2.00 -0.39
CA LYS A 153 -14.91 -3.47 -0.35
C LYS A 153 -15.85 -4.02 0.70
N PHE A 154 -16.31 -5.26 0.52
CA PHE A 154 -17.20 -5.89 1.48
C PHE A 154 -16.41 -6.35 2.72
N ASN A 155 -16.96 -6.14 3.93
CA ASN A 155 -16.31 -6.61 5.15
C ASN A 155 -16.50 -8.12 5.31
N ILE A 156 -15.40 -8.88 5.27
CA ILE A 156 -15.42 -10.33 5.34
C ILE A 156 -15.99 -10.87 6.66
N ASN A 157 -15.72 -10.19 7.77
CA ASN A 157 -16.22 -10.56 9.09
C ASN A 157 -17.72 -10.37 9.19
N ARG A 158 -18.27 -9.39 8.45
CA ARG A 158 -19.71 -9.20 8.35
C ARG A 158 -20.34 -10.25 7.43
N ALA A 159 -19.64 -10.67 6.37
CA ALA A 159 -20.05 -11.74 5.49
C ALA A 159 -20.14 -13.07 6.24
N ALA A 160 -19.14 -13.40 7.07
CA ALA A 160 -19.12 -14.60 7.92
C ALA A 160 -20.15 -14.54 9.06
N GLY A 161 -20.65 -13.33 9.40
CA GLY A 161 -21.64 -13.13 10.46
C GLY A 161 -23.03 -13.65 10.10
N ARG A 162 -23.80 -14.02 11.11
CA ARG A 162 -25.15 -14.61 10.97
C ARG A 162 -26.18 -13.70 10.26
N SER A 163 -25.90 -12.41 10.10
CA SER A 163 -26.86 -11.44 9.54
C SER A 163 -27.05 -11.56 8.03
N MET A 164 -26.04 -12.03 7.29
CA MET A 164 -26.05 -12.18 5.82
C MET A 164 -26.11 -13.64 5.40
N GLY A 165 -25.79 -14.56 6.30
CA GLY A 165 -25.70 -15.99 5.99
C GLY A 165 -24.55 -16.27 5.02
N ARG A 166 -24.80 -17.15 4.06
CA ARG A 166 -23.81 -17.62 3.07
C ARG A 166 -23.73 -16.76 1.82
N TYR A 167 -24.73 -15.89 1.62
CA TYR A 167 -24.96 -15.18 0.36
C TYR A 167 -23.73 -14.42 -0.17
N PRO A 168 -22.99 -13.61 0.61
CA PRO A 168 -21.86 -12.86 0.05
C PRO A 168 -20.74 -13.76 -0.51
N PHE A 169 -20.47 -14.90 0.14
CA PHE A 169 -19.46 -15.85 -0.33
C PHE A 169 -19.94 -16.65 -1.55
N GLU A 170 -21.17 -17.15 -1.50
CA GLU A 170 -21.77 -17.88 -2.63
C GLU A 170 -21.81 -16.99 -3.88
N GLN A 171 -22.16 -15.71 -3.71
CA GLN A 171 -22.16 -14.75 -4.81
C GLN A 171 -20.74 -14.46 -5.30
N ALA A 172 -19.78 -14.23 -4.40
CA ALA A 172 -18.38 -13.98 -4.80
C ALA A 172 -17.78 -15.14 -5.58
N PHE A 173 -17.90 -16.38 -5.06
CA PHE A 173 -17.38 -17.57 -5.74
C PHE A 173 -18.11 -17.84 -7.07
N GLY A 174 -19.42 -17.57 -7.12
CA GLY A 174 -20.19 -17.68 -8.37
C GLY A 174 -19.70 -16.70 -9.42
N MET A 175 -19.45 -15.44 -9.06
CA MET A 175 -18.89 -14.41 -9.96
C MET A 175 -17.46 -14.72 -10.41
N MET A 176 -16.67 -15.33 -9.55
CA MET A 176 -15.31 -15.77 -9.86
C MET A 176 -15.31 -16.93 -10.87
N GLY A 177 -16.43 -17.62 -11.05
CA GLY A 177 -16.53 -18.80 -11.92
C GLY A 177 -16.08 -20.11 -11.26
N VAL A 178 -16.07 -20.15 -9.92
CA VAL A 178 -15.80 -21.38 -9.18
C VAL A 178 -16.88 -22.41 -9.45
N ASP A 179 -16.49 -23.69 -9.57
CA ASP A 179 -17.44 -24.79 -9.75
C ASP A 179 -18.52 -24.76 -8.65
N VAL A 180 -19.78 -24.75 -9.06
CA VAL A 180 -20.94 -24.67 -8.17
C VAL A 180 -20.92 -25.76 -7.09
N SER A 181 -20.34 -26.93 -7.37
CA SER A 181 -20.20 -28.02 -6.40
C SER A 181 -19.20 -27.71 -5.28
N LEU A 182 -18.22 -26.85 -5.51
CA LEU A 182 -17.18 -26.46 -4.53
C LEU A 182 -17.62 -25.28 -3.65
N ILE A 183 -18.53 -24.44 -4.13
CA ILE A 183 -18.95 -23.21 -3.42
C ILE A 183 -19.41 -23.50 -1.98
N PRO A 184 -20.24 -24.54 -1.71
CA PRO A 184 -20.63 -24.85 -0.32
C PRO A 184 -19.46 -25.20 0.59
N TYR A 185 -18.42 -25.88 0.07
CA TYR A 185 -17.24 -26.28 0.84
C TYR A 185 -16.38 -25.08 1.23
N LEU A 186 -16.08 -24.19 0.26
CA LEU A 186 -15.33 -22.97 0.49
C LEU A 186 -16.07 -22.04 1.47
N THR A 187 -17.37 -21.89 1.28
CA THR A 187 -18.21 -21.03 2.12
C THR A 187 -18.27 -21.53 3.56
N ASP A 188 -18.51 -22.83 3.77
CA ASP A 188 -18.56 -23.42 5.11
C ASP A 188 -17.19 -23.34 5.80
N ALA A 189 -16.09 -23.61 5.08
CA ALA A 189 -14.76 -23.51 5.64
C ALA A 189 -14.38 -22.09 6.12
N ILE A 190 -14.82 -21.03 5.39
CA ILE A 190 -14.61 -19.63 5.84
C ILE A 190 -15.46 -19.32 7.07
N ILE A 191 -16.70 -19.83 7.13
CA ILE A 191 -17.60 -19.58 8.28
C ILE A 191 -17.06 -20.28 9.53
N ASP A 192 -16.65 -21.57 9.42
CA ASP A 192 -16.06 -22.33 10.52
C ASP A 192 -14.75 -21.66 11.02
N TRP A 193 -13.92 -21.13 10.11
CA TRP A 193 -12.70 -20.39 10.49
C TRP A 193 -12.99 -19.17 11.37
N CYS A 194 -14.16 -18.54 11.17
CA CYS A 194 -14.52 -17.28 11.81
C CYS A 194 -15.41 -17.42 13.03
N ASP A 195 -16.16 -18.52 13.19
CA ASP A 195 -17.07 -18.66 14.32
C ASP A 195 -16.32 -19.07 15.60
N GLN A 196 -17.01 -19.13 16.74
CA GLN A 196 -16.36 -19.26 18.04
C GLN A 196 -16.38 -20.71 18.59
N ASP A 197 -16.89 -21.63 17.81
CA ASP A 197 -17.01 -23.01 18.27
C ASP A 197 -16.21 -23.97 17.36
N ASP A 198 -16.03 -25.22 17.75
CA ASP A 198 -15.32 -26.26 16.98
C ASP A 198 -16.32 -27.26 16.34
N ASN A 199 -17.56 -26.85 16.09
CA ASN A 199 -18.58 -27.71 15.46
C ASN A 199 -18.49 -27.59 13.94
N VAL A 200 -17.87 -28.56 13.29
CA VAL A 200 -17.72 -28.63 11.85
C VAL A 200 -19.07 -28.48 11.14
N SER A 201 -19.18 -27.46 10.26
CA SER A 201 -20.31 -27.34 9.32
C SER A 201 -20.30 -28.51 8.33
N VAL A 202 -21.41 -28.75 7.65
CA VAL A 202 -21.61 -29.95 6.80
C VAL A 202 -20.47 -30.16 5.79
N ASN A 203 -19.91 -29.09 5.23
CA ASN A 203 -18.84 -29.12 4.25
C ASN A 203 -17.59 -28.36 4.72
N GLY A 204 -17.56 -27.88 5.95
CA GLY A 204 -16.55 -27.00 6.48
C GLY A 204 -15.28 -27.68 6.99
N ALA A 205 -14.51 -26.98 7.81
CA ALA A 205 -13.29 -27.48 8.42
C ALA A 205 -13.00 -26.72 9.73
N GLU A 206 -12.72 -27.48 10.78
CA GLU A 206 -12.38 -26.99 12.10
C GLU A 206 -10.97 -27.44 12.52
N SER A 207 -10.60 -27.19 13.77
CA SER A 207 -9.26 -27.47 14.31
C SER A 207 -8.76 -28.89 14.03
N GLU A 208 -9.64 -29.92 14.05
CA GLU A 208 -9.27 -31.31 13.72
C GLU A 208 -8.69 -31.45 12.29
N TYR A 209 -9.20 -30.66 11.34
CA TYR A 209 -8.68 -30.63 9.96
C TYR A 209 -7.30 -29.95 9.88
N TYR A 210 -7.09 -28.88 10.64
CA TYR A 210 -5.88 -28.04 10.55
C TYR A 210 -4.72 -28.53 11.42
N GLU A 211 -4.98 -29.27 12.51
CA GLU A 211 -3.94 -29.82 13.41
C GLU A 211 -2.83 -30.62 12.68
N PRO A 212 -3.14 -31.52 11.73
CA PRO A 212 -2.11 -32.22 10.95
C PRO A 212 -1.24 -31.28 10.07
N LEU A 213 -1.74 -30.08 9.75
CA LEU A 213 -1.02 -29.05 8.99
C LEU A 213 -0.14 -28.17 9.90
N GLY A 214 -0.26 -28.31 11.22
CA GLY A 214 0.57 -27.62 12.21
C GLY A 214 -0.04 -26.34 12.77
N TYR A 215 -1.33 -26.08 12.55
CA TYR A 215 -2.09 -24.95 13.11
C TYR A 215 -3.52 -25.39 13.43
N VAL A 216 -4.33 -24.51 13.99
CA VAL A 216 -5.73 -24.76 14.34
C VAL A 216 -6.62 -23.71 13.68
N ALA A 217 -7.92 -23.96 13.60
CA ALA A 217 -8.89 -22.96 13.19
C ALA A 217 -8.78 -21.73 14.11
N LYS A 218 -8.98 -20.54 13.56
CA LYS A 218 -8.82 -19.30 14.33
C LYS A 218 -9.97 -19.11 15.32
N ASN A 219 -11.16 -19.54 14.98
CA ASN A 219 -12.41 -19.38 15.76
C ASN A 219 -12.62 -17.93 16.24
N ALA A 220 -12.25 -16.97 15.39
CA ALA A 220 -12.33 -15.54 15.64
C ALA A 220 -12.39 -14.74 14.32
N LEU A 221 -12.69 -13.46 14.44
CA LEU A 221 -12.71 -12.56 13.31
C LEU A 221 -11.34 -12.55 12.56
N ILE A 222 -11.40 -12.43 11.24
CA ILE A 222 -10.23 -12.28 10.36
C ILE A 222 -9.64 -10.90 10.60
N ASP A 223 -8.36 -10.83 10.96
CA ASP A 223 -7.61 -9.58 11.14
C ASP A 223 -6.85 -9.19 9.88
N ASP A 224 -6.28 -10.17 9.16
CA ASP A 224 -5.60 -10.01 7.88
C ASP A 224 -6.27 -10.89 6.82
N LEU A 225 -6.61 -10.30 5.68
CA LEU A 225 -7.27 -11.05 4.60
C LEU A 225 -6.42 -12.24 4.10
N ARG A 226 -5.10 -12.19 4.27
CA ARG A 226 -4.18 -13.30 3.94
C ARG A 226 -4.45 -14.57 4.74
N GLU A 227 -5.18 -14.49 5.85
CA GLU A 227 -5.62 -15.67 6.59
C GLU A 227 -6.48 -16.62 5.73
N LEU A 228 -7.14 -16.07 4.69
CA LEU A 228 -7.88 -16.90 3.73
C LEU A 228 -7.00 -17.97 3.07
N LEU A 229 -5.70 -17.71 2.90
CA LEU A 229 -4.75 -18.69 2.34
C LEU A 229 -4.47 -19.88 3.29
N LEU A 230 -4.88 -19.79 4.55
CA LEU A 230 -4.78 -20.87 5.53
C LEU A 230 -6.07 -21.74 5.58
N ILE A 231 -7.13 -21.25 4.96
CA ILE A 231 -8.44 -21.93 4.98
C ILE A 231 -8.49 -23.03 3.94
N LYS A 232 -9.10 -24.14 4.30
CA LYS A 232 -9.28 -25.33 3.45
C LYS A 232 -9.81 -24.95 2.05
N ASP A 233 -9.16 -25.48 1.03
CA ASP A 233 -9.52 -25.39 -0.38
C ASP A 233 -9.47 -23.96 -0.99
N ILE A 234 -9.06 -22.93 -0.24
CA ILE A 234 -8.78 -21.59 -0.78
C ILE A 234 -7.38 -21.60 -1.40
N THR A 235 -7.30 -21.31 -2.70
CA THR A 235 -6.04 -21.30 -3.43
C THR A 235 -5.48 -19.88 -3.60
N PRO A 236 -4.15 -19.73 -3.83
CA PRO A 236 -3.56 -18.44 -4.14
C PRO A 236 -4.20 -17.75 -5.35
N GLU A 237 -4.62 -18.51 -6.36
CA GLU A 237 -5.28 -17.98 -7.56
C GLU A 237 -6.66 -17.40 -7.23
N MET A 238 -7.41 -18.01 -6.30
CA MET A 238 -8.67 -17.44 -5.80
C MET A 238 -8.41 -16.14 -5.02
N TYR A 239 -7.32 -16.10 -4.26
CA TYR A 239 -6.99 -14.96 -3.42
C TYR A 239 -6.47 -13.76 -4.23
N TRP A 240 -5.46 -13.98 -5.09
CA TRP A 240 -4.78 -12.93 -5.85
C TRP A 240 -5.38 -12.65 -7.24
N GLY A 241 -6.21 -13.56 -7.77
CA GLY A 241 -6.60 -13.57 -9.17
C GLY A 241 -5.50 -14.15 -10.07
N THR A 242 -5.69 -14.02 -11.37
CA THR A 242 -4.71 -14.49 -12.34
C THR A 242 -3.54 -13.56 -12.52
N ALA A 243 -2.45 -14.04 -13.14
CA ALA A 243 -1.22 -13.28 -13.35
C ALA A 243 -1.43 -11.91 -14.02
N GLU A 244 -2.44 -11.75 -14.87
CA GLU A 244 -2.78 -10.47 -15.51
C GLU A 244 -3.34 -9.46 -14.51
N ASN A 245 -4.12 -9.91 -13.52
CA ASN A 245 -4.67 -9.07 -12.46
C ASN A 245 -3.61 -8.80 -11.38
N SER A 246 -2.71 -9.77 -11.11
CA SER A 246 -1.59 -9.63 -10.16
C SER A 246 -0.57 -8.59 -10.59
N LEU A 247 -0.33 -8.39 -11.88
CA LEU A 247 0.56 -7.35 -12.41
C LEU A 247 0.04 -5.93 -12.11
N ALA A 248 -1.29 -5.76 -12.09
CA ALA A 248 -1.90 -4.49 -11.68
C ALA A 248 -1.75 -4.22 -10.18
N ALA A 249 -1.58 -5.26 -9.36
CA ALA A 249 -1.38 -5.17 -7.92
C ALA A 249 0.11 -5.09 -7.50
N GLY A 250 1.05 -5.07 -8.47
CA GLY A 250 2.50 -4.97 -8.20
C GLY A 250 3.12 -6.23 -7.58
N THR A 251 2.44 -7.37 -7.65
CA THR A 251 2.94 -8.66 -7.15
C THR A 251 3.59 -9.42 -8.30
N GLU A 252 4.86 -9.83 -8.15
CA GLU A 252 5.55 -10.68 -9.12
C GLU A 252 4.83 -12.03 -9.23
N PRO A 253 4.46 -12.49 -10.44
CA PRO A 253 3.82 -13.80 -10.59
C PRO A 253 4.78 -14.90 -10.17
N SER A 254 4.34 -15.77 -9.27
CA SER A 254 5.06 -17.01 -8.96
C SER A 254 5.20 -17.82 -10.24
N ALA A 255 6.40 -18.36 -10.50
CA ALA A 255 6.67 -19.18 -11.68
C ALA A 255 5.69 -20.38 -11.70
N VAL A 256 4.74 -20.34 -12.62
CA VAL A 256 3.77 -21.41 -12.81
C VAL A 256 4.50 -22.57 -13.50
N ASP A 257 4.42 -23.76 -12.95
CA ASP A 257 4.92 -24.98 -13.57
C ASP A 257 4.10 -25.24 -14.86
N GLU A 258 4.74 -25.37 -16.01
CA GLU A 258 4.12 -25.44 -17.36
C GLU A 258 3.19 -26.67 -17.60
N GLY A 259 2.66 -27.27 -16.55
CA GLY A 259 1.85 -28.50 -16.61
C GLY A 259 0.47 -28.45 -15.96
N GLU A 260 0.13 -27.42 -15.19
CA GLU A 260 -1.20 -27.29 -14.58
C GLU A 260 -2.05 -26.29 -15.37
N GLU A 261 -3.30 -26.66 -15.71
CA GLU A 261 -4.30 -25.70 -16.21
C GLU A 261 -4.50 -24.63 -15.14
N SER A 262 -3.90 -23.46 -15.32
CA SER A 262 -4.12 -22.33 -14.43
C SER A 262 -5.61 -21.95 -14.49
N LEU A 263 -6.32 -22.17 -13.38
CA LEU A 263 -7.69 -21.74 -13.23
C LEU A 263 -7.72 -20.21 -13.29
N ASN A 264 -8.37 -19.68 -14.31
CA ASN A 264 -8.42 -18.25 -14.58
C ASN A 264 -9.69 -17.68 -13.93
N TYR A 265 -9.57 -17.07 -12.77
CA TYR A 265 -10.69 -16.44 -12.07
C TYR A 265 -10.89 -15.01 -12.57
N ALA A 266 -12.16 -14.66 -12.85
CA ALA A 266 -12.53 -13.32 -13.32
C ALA A 266 -12.29 -12.22 -12.25
N TYR A 267 -12.33 -12.59 -10.98
CA TYR A 267 -12.18 -11.71 -9.82
C TYR A 267 -11.27 -12.36 -8.77
N ALA A 268 -10.66 -11.54 -7.92
CA ALA A 268 -9.87 -12.00 -6.78
C ALA A 268 -10.60 -11.71 -5.45
N LEU A 269 -10.43 -12.58 -4.45
CA LEU A 269 -10.99 -12.32 -3.12
C LEU A 269 -10.44 -11.05 -2.50
N VAL A 270 -9.17 -10.70 -2.79
CA VAL A 270 -8.54 -9.47 -2.32
C VAL A 270 -9.20 -8.21 -2.87
N ASP A 271 -9.83 -8.28 -4.04
CA ASP A 271 -10.53 -7.14 -4.66
C ASP A 271 -11.93 -6.95 -4.08
N LEU A 272 -12.56 -8.03 -3.66
CA LEU A 272 -13.95 -8.05 -3.20
C LEU A 272 -14.08 -7.78 -1.69
N PHE A 273 -13.12 -8.28 -0.89
CA PHE A 273 -13.23 -8.28 0.57
C PHE A 273 -12.15 -7.47 1.28
N THR A 274 -12.49 -7.03 2.50
CA THR A 274 -11.55 -6.43 3.45
C THR A 274 -11.97 -6.81 4.87
N PRO A 275 -11.05 -7.06 5.81
CA PRO A 275 -11.40 -7.25 7.22
C PRO A 275 -11.55 -5.92 7.98
N LEU A 276 -11.11 -4.80 7.41
CA LEU A 276 -10.78 -3.56 8.12
C LEU A 276 -11.88 -2.49 8.11
N SER A 277 -12.91 -2.65 7.28
CA SER A 277 -14.03 -1.69 7.21
C SER A 277 -15.01 -1.86 8.39
N LEU A 278 -15.86 -0.86 8.63
CA LEU A 278 -16.92 -0.94 9.65
C LEU A 278 -18.09 -1.87 9.27
N GLY A 279 -18.04 -2.45 8.07
CA GLY A 279 -19.01 -3.41 7.59
C GLY A 279 -20.19 -2.81 6.79
N TYR A 280 -20.15 -1.53 6.49
CA TYR A 280 -21.01 -0.90 5.50
C TYR A 280 -20.25 -0.74 4.19
N VAL A 281 -20.93 -0.92 3.07
CA VAL A 281 -20.37 -0.67 1.74
C VAL A 281 -20.79 0.73 1.30
N ASN A 282 -19.83 1.56 0.90
CA ASN A 282 -20.11 2.88 0.38
C ASN A 282 -20.57 2.78 -1.09
N ILE A 283 -21.83 3.14 -1.34
CA ILE A 283 -22.45 3.06 -2.67
C ILE A 283 -21.85 4.04 -3.69
N ASN A 284 -21.11 5.05 -3.23
CA ASN A 284 -20.45 6.03 -4.08
C ASN A 284 -19.02 5.64 -4.49
N THR A 285 -18.43 4.62 -3.87
CA THR A 285 -17.04 4.21 -4.14
C THR A 285 -16.90 2.75 -4.52
N ALA A 286 -17.87 1.91 -4.12
CA ALA A 286 -17.83 0.47 -4.39
C ALA A 286 -18.05 0.16 -5.88
N SER A 287 -17.34 -0.83 -6.41
CA SER A 287 -17.58 -1.35 -7.77
C SER A 287 -18.91 -2.09 -7.86
N ALA A 288 -19.42 -2.27 -9.08
CA ALA A 288 -20.61 -3.09 -9.32
C ALA A 288 -20.45 -4.51 -8.78
N ASP A 289 -19.22 -5.05 -8.83
CA ASP A 289 -18.92 -6.40 -8.36
C ASP A 289 -19.08 -6.53 -6.83
N VAL A 290 -18.57 -5.56 -6.09
CA VAL A 290 -18.73 -5.52 -4.62
C VAL A 290 -20.20 -5.30 -4.23
N LEU A 291 -20.92 -4.46 -4.97
CA LEU A 291 -22.35 -4.24 -4.72
C LEU A 291 -23.20 -5.50 -4.89
N GLN A 292 -22.83 -6.42 -5.78
CA GLN A 292 -23.50 -7.69 -5.98
C GLN A 292 -23.42 -8.61 -4.75
N LEU A 293 -22.44 -8.42 -3.86
CA LEU A 293 -22.32 -9.19 -2.61
C LEU A 293 -23.40 -8.84 -1.58
N ILE A 294 -24.19 -7.80 -1.84
CA ILE A 294 -25.33 -7.38 -1.02
C ILE A 294 -26.60 -7.93 -1.69
N PRO A 295 -27.57 -8.45 -0.91
CA PRO A 295 -28.86 -8.87 -1.46
C PRO A 295 -29.61 -7.68 -2.08
N LEU A 296 -29.53 -7.58 -3.42
CA LEU A 296 -30.19 -6.56 -4.21
C LEU A 296 -31.52 -7.09 -4.79
N PRO A 297 -32.49 -6.22 -5.13
CA PRO A 297 -33.72 -6.64 -5.78
C PRO A 297 -33.46 -7.07 -7.23
N GLY A 298 -34.10 -8.15 -7.68
CA GLY A 298 -33.99 -8.64 -9.06
C GLY A 298 -32.67 -9.36 -9.33
N ASP A 299 -32.09 -9.12 -10.49
CA ASP A 299 -30.75 -9.63 -10.85
C ASP A 299 -29.67 -8.74 -10.20
N PRO A 300 -28.82 -9.30 -9.33
CA PRO A 300 -27.80 -8.51 -8.63
C PRO A 300 -26.84 -7.78 -9.56
N ALA A 301 -26.42 -8.38 -10.67
CA ALA A 301 -25.48 -7.78 -11.62
C ALA A 301 -26.12 -6.57 -12.32
N VAL A 302 -27.36 -6.71 -12.79
CA VAL A 302 -28.11 -5.63 -13.45
C VAL A 302 -28.36 -4.48 -12.47
N THR A 303 -28.76 -4.81 -11.25
CA THR A 303 -29.10 -3.79 -10.24
C THR A 303 -27.84 -3.08 -9.71
N ALA A 304 -26.73 -3.79 -9.51
CA ALA A 304 -25.45 -3.18 -9.13
C ALA A 304 -24.93 -2.23 -10.24
N SER A 305 -24.98 -2.66 -11.51
CA SER A 305 -24.62 -1.78 -12.62
C SER A 305 -25.51 -0.54 -12.69
N ALA A 306 -26.81 -0.66 -12.48
CA ALA A 306 -27.73 0.46 -12.47
C ALA A 306 -27.43 1.47 -11.34
N ILE A 307 -26.93 1.00 -10.19
CA ILE A 307 -26.45 1.90 -9.11
C ILE A 307 -25.23 2.69 -9.57
N VAL A 308 -24.26 2.00 -10.19
CA VAL A 308 -23.02 2.63 -10.70
C VAL A 308 -23.35 3.61 -11.83
N ASP A 309 -24.14 3.20 -12.81
CA ASP A 309 -24.55 4.02 -13.96
C ASP A 309 -25.26 5.33 -13.51
N MET A 310 -25.98 5.28 -12.38
CA MET A 310 -26.67 6.43 -11.86
C MET A 310 -25.75 7.47 -11.21
N ARG A 311 -24.57 7.05 -10.74
CA ARG A 311 -23.62 7.94 -10.05
C ARG A 311 -22.51 8.49 -10.94
N VAL A 312 -22.22 7.84 -12.09
CA VAL A 312 -21.07 8.15 -12.97
C VAL A 312 -21.36 9.22 -14.03
N GLY A 313 -22.42 9.97 -13.94
CA GLY A 313 -22.69 11.06 -14.87
C GLY A 313 -22.87 10.62 -16.34
N LEU A 314 -22.66 11.57 -17.26
CA LEU A 314 -22.93 11.37 -18.68
C LEU A 314 -21.76 10.76 -19.45
N ASP A 315 -20.55 10.92 -18.96
CA ASP A 315 -19.33 10.39 -19.62
C ASP A 315 -19.10 8.89 -19.34
N GLY A 316 -19.79 8.34 -18.33
CA GLY A 316 -19.69 6.94 -17.92
C GLY A 316 -18.37 6.60 -17.24
N LEU A 317 -17.61 7.58 -16.77
CA LEU A 317 -16.34 7.41 -16.07
C LEU A 317 -16.50 7.81 -14.61
N GLU A 318 -15.99 7.00 -13.69
CA GLU A 318 -15.98 7.31 -12.26
C GLU A 318 -14.91 8.35 -11.92
N GLY A 319 -15.20 9.22 -10.97
CA GLY A 319 -14.26 10.20 -10.45
C GLY A 319 -14.14 11.47 -11.29
N THR A 320 -15.12 11.78 -12.11
CA THR A 320 -15.13 12.96 -12.99
C THR A 320 -16.03 14.10 -12.47
N GLU A 321 -16.05 15.26 -13.14
CA GLU A 321 -16.79 16.44 -12.69
C GLU A 321 -18.30 16.28 -12.80
N ASP A 322 -18.77 15.44 -13.72
CA ASP A 322 -20.19 15.21 -13.99
C ASP A 322 -20.80 14.06 -13.19
N ASP A 323 -19.99 13.42 -12.31
CA ASP A 323 -20.51 12.41 -11.37
C ASP A 323 -21.63 13.01 -10.50
N GLU A 324 -22.69 12.23 -10.30
CA GLU A 324 -23.84 12.52 -9.44
C GLU A 324 -23.90 11.55 -8.25
N PRO A 325 -23.04 11.69 -7.22
CA PRO A 325 -23.03 10.79 -6.08
C PRO A 325 -24.33 10.81 -5.29
N PHE A 326 -24.70 9.70 -4.69
CA PHE A 326 -25.82 9.62 -3.77
C PHE A 326 -25.52 10.42 -2.49
N GLU A 327 -26.39 11.36 -2.14
CA GLU A 327 -26.29 12.12 -0.89
C GLU A 327 -26.76 11.30 0.32
N ASN A 328 -27.64 10.35 0.09
CA ASN A 328 -28.18 9.46 1.12
C ASN A 328 -28.66 8.14 0.49
N VAL A 329 -28.67 7.07 1.30
CA VAL A 329 -29.02 5.70 0.85
C VAL A 329 -30.47 5.61 0.37
N GLN A 330 -31.37 6.52 0.81
CA GLN A 330 -32.78 6.51 0.39
C GLN A 330 -32.95 6.85 -1.09
N GLN A 331 -31.97 7.53 -1.71
CA GLN A 331 -31.99 7.81 -3.15
C GLN A 331 -31.90 6.54 -4.01
N LEU A 332 -31.52 5.39 -3.44
CA LEU A 332 -31.65 4.09 -4.12
C LEU A 332 -33.05 3.79 -4.64
N GLN A 333 -34.10 4.43 -4.08
CA GLN A 333 -35.46 4.32 -4.60
C GLN A 333 -35.59 4.88 -6.04
N GLN A 334 -34.64 5.67 -6.50
CA GLN A 334 -34.59 6.23 -7.85
C GLN A 334 -33.96 5.25 -8.84
N VAL A 335 -33.22 4.26 -8.34
CA VAL A 335 -32.59 3.23 -9.16
C VAL A 335 -33.67 2.26 -9.70
N PRO A 336 -33.69 1.94 -10.99
CA PRO A 336 -34.65 1.00 -11.56
C PRO A 336 -34.67 -0.34 -10.80
N GLY A 337 -35.86 -0.80 -10.46
CA GLY A 337 -36.05 -2.07 -9.72
C GLY A 337 -36.08 -1.95 -8.21
N PHE A 338 -35.66 -0.80 -7.61
CA PHE A 338 -35.77 -0.62 -6.17
C PHE A 338 -37.18 -0.16 -5.74
N THR A 339 -37.75 -0.91 -4.82
CA THR A 339 -38.91 -0.46 -4.05
C THR A 339 -38.42 0.27 -2.78
N ARG A 340 -39.32 1.00 -2.11
CA ARG A 340 -39.01 1.62 -0.81
C ARG A 340 -38.54 0.59 0.22
N GLU A 341 -39.12 -0.61 0.22
CA GLU A 341 -38.76 -1.69 1.13
C GLU A 341 -37.40 -2.26 0.78
N ALA A 342 -37.08 -2.48 -0.50
CA ALA A 342 -35.78 -2.95 -0.96
C ALA A 342 -34.66 -1.95 -0.60
N ALA A 343 -34.89 -0.65 -0.79
CA ALA A 343 -33.95 0.39 -0.40
C ALA A 343 -33.71 0.44 1.12
N ALA A 344 -34.76 0.25 1.91
CA ALA A 344 -34.66 0.16 3.39
C ALA A 344 -33.89 -1.10 3.85
N ASN A 345 -34.02 -2.21 3.14
CA ASN A 345 -33.25 -3.42 3.42
C ASN A 345 -31.77 -3.27 3.03
N ALA A 346 -31.48 -2.71 1.84
CA ALA A 346 -30.13 -2.43 1.38
C ALA A 346 -29.39 -1.45 2.31
N ALA A 347 -30.09 -0.45 2.86
CA ALA A 347 -29.54 0.54 3.80
C ALA A 347 -28.96 -0.09 5.09
N ARG A 348 -29.24 -1.36 5.38
CA ARG A 348 -28.60 -2.06 6.50
C ARG A 348 -27.14 -2.42 6.23
N PHE A 349 -26.75 -2.44 4.98
CA PHE A 349 -25.44 -2.87 4.51
C PHE A 349 -24.69 -1.79 3.74
N MET A 350 -25.36 -0.71 3.40
CA MET A 350 -24.85 0.37 2.57
C MET A 350 -24.74 1.69 3.31
N SER A 351 -23.79 2.50 2.92
CA SER A 351 -23.57 3.87 3.38
C SER A 351 -23.25 4.78 2.19
N VAL A 352 -23.35 6.08 2.38
CA VAL A 352 -22.79 7.10 1.47
C VAL A 352 -21.52 7.73 2.06
N ARG A 353 -21.13 7.33 3.28
CA ARG A 353 -19.93 7.82 3.97
C ARG A 353 -19.04 6.68 4.37
N SER A 354 -17.75 6.94 4.33
CA SER A 354 -16.71 6.00 4.70
C SER A 354 -16.00 6.45 5.98
N SER A 355 -15.62 5.47 6.78
CA SER A 355 -14.95 5.70 8.05
C SER A 355 -13.53 5.17 8.07
N THR A 356 -13.21 4.21 7.22
CA THR A 356 -11.90 3.55 7.21
C THR A 356 -11.23 3.73 5.85
N PHE A 357 -10.00 4.22 5.89
CA PHE A 357 -9.22 4.51 4.69
C PHE A 357 -7.83 3.91 4.79
N GLU A 358 -7.35 3.34 3.71
CA GLU A 358 -5.95 3.02 3.53
C GLU A 358 -5.25 4.22 2.88
N VAL A 359 -4.14 4.62 3.44
CA VAL A 359 -3.31 5.71 2.93
C VAL A 359 -1.95 5.14 2.58
N ARG A 360 -1.61 5.18 1.32
CA ARG A 360 -0.34 4.74 0.77
C ARG A 360 0.50 5.96 0.43
N VAL A 361 1.62 6.11 1.12
CA VAL A 361 2.55 7.22 0.90
C VAL A 361 3.85 6.68 0.36
N THR A 362 4.16 7.00 -0.88
CA THR A 362 5.44 6.65 -1.51
C THR A 362 6.32 7.89 -1.58
N ALA A 363 7.46 7.84 -0.92
CA ALA A 363 8.43 8.92 -0.91
C ALA A 363 9.76 8.46 -1.55
N GLU A 364 10.36 9.35 -2.34
CA GLU A 364 11.67 9.17 -2.97
C GLU A 364 12.57 10.35 -2.62
N VAL A 365 13.75 10.06 -2.05
CA VAL A 365 14.80 11.04 -1.76
C VAL A 365 16.12 10.48 -2.25
N ARG A 366 16.82 11.21 -3.14
CA ARG A 366 18.14 10.80 -3.64
C ARG A 366 18.18 9.36 -4.17
N LYS A 367 17.12 8.89 -4.85
CA LYS A 367 16.94 7.51 -5.38
C LYS A 367 16.66 6.43 -4.33
N GLN A 368 16.47 6.79 -3.09
CA GLN A 368 15.90 5.88 -2.09
C GLN A 368 14.38 6.08 -2.08
N GLN A 369 13.66 5.01 -2.35
CA GLN A 369 12.21 5.00 -2.37
C GLN A 369 11.70 4.04 -1.30
N ARG A 370 10.67 4.44 -0.57
CA ARG A 370 9.91 3.61 0.37
C ARG A 370 8.44 3.97 0.31
N THR A 371 7.62 2.99 0.61
CA THR A 371 6.17 3.17 0.73
C THR A 371 5.73 2.86 2.16
N LEU A 372 5.08 3.84 2.80
CA LEU A 372 4.43 3.67 4.09
C LEU A 372 2.93 3.52 3.85
N VAL A 373 2.36 2.42 4.31
CA VAL A 373 0.93 2.21 4.32
C VAL A 373 0.38 2.46 5.72
N ALA A 374 -0.67 3.26 5.82
CA ALA A 374 -1.35 3.57 7.07
C ALA A 374 -2.85 3.31 6.92
N VAL A 375 -3.46 2.61 7.86
CA VAL A 375 -4.92 2.50 7.93
C VAL A 375 -5.46 3.49 8.93
N LEU A 376 -6.35 4.35 8.45
CA LEU A 376 -6.96 5.43 9.20
C LEU A 376 -8.42 5.12 9.50
N GLN A 377 -8.86 5.38 10.72
CA GLN A 377 -10.28 5.40 11.09
C GLN A 377 -10.70 6.83 11.38
N ARG A 378 -11.69 7.32 10.64
CA ARG A 378 -12.28 8.64 10.76
C ARG A 378 -13.65 8.53 11.43
N LYS A 379 -13.79 9.07 12.63
CA LYS A 379 -15.07 9.10 13.38
C LYS A 379 -15.76 10.44 13.26
N ASP A 380 -14.99 11.51 13.33
CA ASP A 380 -15.43 12.89 13.14
C ASP A 380 -14.26 13.72 12.59
N PRO A 381 -14.46 14.98 12.15
CA PRO A 381 -13.40 15.80 11.56
C PRO A 381 -12.17 15.99 12.46
N LYS A 382 -12.31 15.84 13.78
CA LYS A 382 -11.23 16.03 14.75
C LYS A 382 -10.71 14.72 15.33
N ASP A 383 -11.38 13.59 15.10
CA ASP A 383 -11.01 12.27 15.60
C ASP A 383 -10.71 11.32 14.42
N ILE A 384 -9.50 11.47 13.86
CA ILE A 384 -8.94 10.57 12.85
C ILE A 384 -7.77 9.83 13.48
N LYS A 385 -7.90 8.53 13.66
CA LYS A 385 -6.92 7.67 14.31
C LYS A 385 -6.19 6.81 13.30
N ILE A 386 -4.90 6.64 13.50
CA ILE A 386 -4.12 5.61 12.81
C ILE A 386 -4.37 4.31 13.57
N LEU A 387 -4.91 3.31 12.88
CA LEU A 387 -5.13 1.97 13.44
C LEU A 387 -3.80 1.20 13.48
N TYR A 388 -3.10 1.18 12.35
CA TYR A 388 -1.76 0.60 12.22
C TYR A 388 -1.04 1.19 11.00
N THR A 389 0.28 0.95 10.95
CA THR A 389 1.13 1.31 9.82
C THR A 389 2.11 0.19 9.54
N TYR A 390 2.49 0.03 8.28
CA TYR A 390 3.55 -0.89 7.86
C TYR A 390 4.30 -0.33 6.65
N TRP A 391 5.51 -0.84 6.45
CA TRP A 391 6.35 -0.50 5.30
C TRP A 391 6.23 -1.60 4.23
N GLU A 392 6.10 -1.17 2.98
CA GLU A 392 6.21 -2.03 1.80
C GLU A 392 7.58 -1.95 1.15
#